data_2edae86c8cc7479671e081d6c9e96d32
#
_entry.id   2edae86c8cc7479671e081d6c9e96d32
#
_cell.length_a   1.000
_cell.length_b   1.000
_cell.length_c   1.000
_cell.angle_alpha   90.00
_cell.angle_beta   90.00
_cell.angle_gamma   90.00
#
_symmetry.space_group_name_H-M   'P 1'
#
loop_
_entity.id
_entity.type
_entity.pdbx_description
1 polymer ?
#
loop_
_entity_poly.entity_id
_entity_poly.type
_entity_poly.pdbx_seq_one_letter_code
_entity_poly.pdbx_strand_id
1 'polypeptide(L)'
;MARTEKVIMTNMCMVFSENRILVQDKTDDDYSGITFPGGHVERGESFTDAVIREVWEETGLKISEPKLCGIKDWMKDEETRYIVLLYKTDKFEGIVTSSEEGDVFWLKLDEMKQRKLAYGMDKMLDCLLYTSPSP
;
A
#
# COMPACT_ATOMS: atom_id res chain seq x y z
N MET A 1 -5.15 3.77 34.67
CA MET A 1 -5.01 2.74 33.64
C MET A 1 -4.39 3.35 32.39
N ALA A 2 -3.30 2.80 31.94
CA ALA A 2 -2.63 3.29 30.75
C ALA A 2 -3.47 3.00 29.50
N ARG A 3 -3.50 3.98 28.57
CA ARG A 3 -4.19 3.83 27.29
C ARG A 3 -3.21 3.57 26.17
N THR A 4 -2.20 2.76 26.45
CA THR A 4 -1.21 2.38 25.47
C THR A 4 -1.42 0.92 25.10
N GLU A 5 -1.09 0.60 23.85
CA GLU A 5 -1.13 -0.79 23.39
C GLU A 5 -0.03 -1.00 22.37
N LYS A 6 0.29 -2.26 22.12
CA LYS A 6 1.27 -2.60 21.09
C LYS A 6 0.60 -2.49 19.73
N VAL A 7 1.29 -1.84 18.81
CA VAL A 7 0.78 -1.62 17.46
C VAL A 7 1.89 -1.88 16.44
N ILE A 8 1.55 -2.59 15.39
CA ILE A 8 2.39 -2.69 14.20
C ILE A 8 1.83 -1.73 13.16
N MET A 9 2.61 -0.71 12.80
CA MET A 9 2.19 0.31 11.86
C MET A 9 2.73 0.00 10.48
N THR A 10 1.83 -0.14 9.52
CA THR A 10 2.20 -0.39 8.14
C THR A 10 1.49 0.59 7.21
N ASN A 11 1.88 0.56 5.95
CA ASN A 11 1.27 1.41 4.94
C ASN A 11 1.14 0.65 3.62
N MET A 12 0.34 1.22 2.74
CA MET A 12 0.13 0.72 1.41
C MET A 12 -0.24 1.93 0.55
N CYS A 13 0.27 1.99 -0.68
CA CYS A 13 0.04 3.14 -1.54
C CYS A 13 -0.43 2.71 -2.92
N MET A 14 -1.56 3.25 -3.34
CA MET A 14 -2.02 3.12 -4.71
C MET A 14 -1.40 4.26 -5.53
N VAL A 15 -0.38 3.93 -6.32
CA VAL A 15 0.23 4.85 -7.26
C VAL A 15 -0.49 4.67 -8.59
N PHE A 16 -1.04 5.75 -9.14
CA PHE A 16 -1.84 5.62 -10.35
C PHE A 16 -1.49 6.70 -11.36
N SER A 17 -1.79 6.39 -12.62
CA SER A 17 -1.61 7.31 -13.75
C SER A 17 -2.72 7.00 -14.75
N GLU A 18 -3.66 7.94 -14.91
CA GLU A 18 -4.85 7.74 -15.72
C GLU A 18 -5.62 6.49 -15.24
N ASN A 19 -5.77 5.47 -16.08
CA ASN A 19 -6.51 4.26 -15.73
C ASN A 19 -5.58 3.09 -15.34
N ARG A 20 -4.32 3.39 -15.05
CA ARG A 20 -3.33 2.37 -14.66
C ARG A 20 -2.94 2.52 -13.22
N ILE A 21 -2.71 1.40 -12.56
CA ILE A 21 -2.33 1.34 -11.16
C ILE A 21 -1.04 0.52 -11.05
N LEU A 22 -0.11 1.01 -10.24
CA LEU A 22 1.11 0.29 -9.97
C LEU A 22 0.82 -0.81 -8.95
N VAL A 23 1.14 -2.04 -9.30
CA VAL A 23 0.87 -3.19 -8.46
C VAL A 23 2.11 -4.04 -8.30
N GLN A 24 2.09 -4.89 -7.28
CA GLN A 24 3.12 -5.87 -7.01
C GLN A 24 2.47 -7.24 -6.95
N ASP A 25 3.06 -8.21 -7.64
CA ASP A 25 2.59 -9.59 -7.58
C ASP A 25 3.39 -10.33 -6.52
N LYS A 26 2.81 -10.48 -5.34
CA LYS A 26 3.47 -11.16 -4.23
C LYS A 26 3.49 -12.66 -4.46
N THR A 27 4.65 -13.26 -4.17
CA THR A 27 4.86 -14.69 -4.33
C THR A 27 5.01 -15.42 -3.00
N ASP A 28 4.74 -14.73 -1.90
CA ASP A 28 4.79 -15.30 -0.56
C ASP A 28 3.69 -16.36 -0.41
N ASP A 29 4.02 -17.49 0.18
CA ASP A 29 3.07 -18.61 0.39
C ASP A 29 1.87 -18.19 1.23
N ASP A 30 2.07 -17.32 2.21
CA ASP A 30 1.01 -16.89 3.13
C ASP A 30 0.21 -15.69 2.61
N TYR A 31 0.78 -14.93 1.66
CA TYR A 31 0.14 -13.71 1.16
C TYR A 31 0.51 -13.53 -0.31
N SER A 32 -0.17 -14.26 -1.16
CA SER A 32 0.08 -14.23 -2.60
C SER A 32 -1.02 -13.48 -3.34
N GLY A 33 -0.69 -12.96 -4.51
CA GLY A 33 -1.61 -12.25 -5.38
C GLY A 33 -1.22 -10.80 -5.57
N ILE A 34 -2.08 -10.06 -6.24
CA ILE A 34 -1.84 -8.66 -6.57
C ILE A 34 -2.09 -7.78 -5.34
N THR A 35 -1.14 -6.92 -5.05
CA THR A 35 -1.23 -5.96 -3.94
C THR A 35 -0.61 -4.64 -4.37
N PHE A 36 -0.74 -3.62 -3.52
CA PHE A 36 -0.07 -2.34 -3.71
C PHE A 36 1.26 -2.33 -2.96
N PRO A 37 2.25 -1.56 -3.42
CA PRO A 37 3.49 -1.41 -2.67
C PRO A 37 3.27 -0.75 -1.32
N GLY A 38 4.10 -1.09 -0.37
CA GLY A 38 4.05 -0.54 0.99
C GLY A 38 4.87 -1.41 1.94
N GLY A 39 4.84 -1.08 3.20
CA GLY A 39 5.59 -1.81 4.20
C GLY A 39 5.44 -1.23 5.59
N HIS A 40 6.45 -1.42 6.41
CA HIS A 40 6.40 -1.01 7.82
C HIS A 40 6.88 0.42 8.03
N VAL A 41 6.24 1.11 8.98
CA VAL A 41 6.74 2.39 9.48
C VAL A 41 7.84 2.08 10.50
N GLU A 42 9.01 2.66 10.30
CA GLU A 42 10.12 2.48 11.21
C GLU A 42 9.95 3.36 12.45
N ARG A 43 10.57 2.94 13.54
CA ARG A 43 10.49 3.70 14.79
C ARG A 43 11.04 5.13 14.61
N GLY A 44 10.23 6.10 14.98
CA GLY A 44 10.63 7.52 14.88
C GLY A 44 10.44 8.13 13.49
N GLU A 45 10.06 7.33 12.51
CA GLU A 45 9.82 7.79 11.16
C GLU A 45 8.40 8.37 11.03
N SER A 46 8.24 9.47 10.30
CA SER A 46 6.90 9.97 10.04
C SER A 46 6.15 9.04 9.11
N PHE A 47 4.83 9.04 9.18
CA PHE A 47 4.01 8.19 8.31
C PHE A 47 4.19 8.53 6.84
N THR A 48 4.31 9.81 6.53
CA THR A 48 4.51 10.26 5.15
C THR A 48 5.88 9.79 4.62
N ASP A 49 6.93 9.98 5.38
CA ASP A 49 8.26 9.54 4.98
C ASP A 49 8.33 8.02 4.81
N ALA A 50 7.62 7.29 5.67
CA ALA A 50 7.60 5.84 5.62
C ALA A 50 7.01 5.32 4.31
N VAL A 51 5.87 5.86 3.88
CA VAL A 51 5.24 5.39 2.65
C VAL A 51 6.07 5.79 1.42
N ILE A 52 6.67 6.98 1.43
CA ILE A 52 7.55 7.40 0.34
C ILE A 52 8.75 6.47 0.23
N ARG A 53 9.38 6.15 1.35
CA ARG A 53 10.54 5.24 1.40
C ARG A 53 10.16 3.83 0.93
N GLU A 54 9.08 3.27 1.46
CA GLU A 54 8.67 1.90 1.10
C GLU A 54 8.32 1.77 -0.38
N VAL A 55 7.60 2.73 -0.94
CA VAL A 55 7.30 2.69 -2.37
C VAL A 55 8.58 2.75 -3.19
N TRP A 56 9.53 3.60 -2.79
CA TRP A 56 10.81 3.70 -3.49
C TRP A 56 11.60 2.39 -3.41
N GLU A 57 11.69 1.80 -2.23
CA GLU A 57 12.42 0.55 -2.04
C GLU A 57 11.83 -0.60 -2.87
N GLU A 58 10.51 -0.67 -2.95
CA GLU A 58 9.85 -1.77 -3.64
C GLU A 58 9.66 -1.56 -5.14
N THR A 59 9.56 -0.31 -5.60
CA THR A 59 9.19 -0.03 -6.98
C THR A 59 10.18 0.80 -7.77
N GLY A 60 11.09 1.49 -7.09
CA GLY A 60 12.00 2.42 -7.75
C GLY A 60 11.40 3.80 -8.03
N LEU A 61 10.12 4.00 -7.71
CA LEU A 61 9.47 5.29 -7.93
C LEU A 61 9.52 6.15 -6.67
N LYS A 62 9.85 7.42 -6.87
CA LYS A 62 9.78 8.43 -5.81
C LYS A 62 8.44 9.14 -5.91
N ILE A 63 7.56 8.88 -4.97
CA ILE A 63 6.24 9.50 -4.94
C ILE A 63 6.28 10.82 -4.19
N SER A 64 5.33 11.68 -4.50
CA SER A 64 5.14 12.98 -3.84
C SER A 64 3.68 13.12 -3.42
N GLU A 65 3.47 13.86 -2.35
CA GLU A 65 2.12 14.22 -1.87
C GLU A 65 1.18 13.03 -1.72
N PRO A 66 1.61 11.95 -1.04
CA PRO A 66 0.70 10.82 -0.81
C PRO A 66 -0.46 11.29 0.05
N LYS A 67 -1.67 10.97 -0.37
CA LYS A 67 -2.87 11.35 0.34
C LYS A 67 -3.42 10.16 1.11
N LEU A 68 -3.58 10.33 2.42
CA LEU A 68 -4.21 9.30 3.25
C LEU A 68 -5.69 9.22 2.90
N CYS A 69 -6.15 8.05 2.50
CA CYS A 69 -7.55 7.87 2.11
C CYS A 69 -8.28 6.86 2.97
N GLY A 70 -7.59 6.14 3.84
CA GLY A 70 -8.25 5.21 4.73
C GLY A 70 -7.29 4.53 5.68
N ILE A 71 -7.85 3.87 6.67
CA ILE A 71 -7.09 3.10 7.64
C ILE A 71 -7.82 1.78 7.84
N LYS A 72 -7.06 0.69 7.77
CA LYS A 72 -7.59 -0.64 8.09
C LYS A 72 -6.85 -1.15 9.31
N ASP A 73 -7.59 -1.74 10.25
CA ASP A 73 -6.96 -2.28 11.44
C ASP A 73 -7.65 -3.55 11.90
N TRP A 74 -6.90 -4.36 12.61
CA TRP A 74 -7.43 -5.57 13.25
C TRP A 74 -6.48 -6.00 14.36
N MET A 75 -6.97 -6.85 15.26
CA MET A 75 -6.12 -7.43 16.29
C MET A 75 -5.39 -8.63 15.69
N LYS A 76 -4.06 -8.55 15.63
CA LYS A 76 -3.23 -9.64 15.16
C LYS A 76 -3.22 -10.78 16.16
N ASP A 77 -3.18 -10.43 17.43
CA ASP A 77 -3.29 -11.34 18.57
C ASP A 77 -3.93 -10.59 19.72
N GLU A 78 -3.96 -11.17 20.92
CA GLU A 78 -4.63 -10.56 22.06
C GLU A 78 -4.01 -9.23 22.50
N GLU A 79 -2.75 -8.99 22.18
CA GLU A 79 -2.02 -7.82 22.67
C GLU A 79 -1.66 -6.82 21.60
N THR A 80 -1.68 -7.22 20.33
CA THR A 80 -1.10 -6.40 19.26
C THR A 80 -2.13 -6.05 18.20
N ARG A 81 -2.27 -4.76 17.95
CA ARG A 81 -3.11 -4.23 16.87
C ARG A 81 -2.25 -4.06 15.62
N TYR A 82 -2.79 -4.46 14.49
CA TYR A 82 -2.14 -4.26 13.20
C TYR A 82 -2.89 -3.15 12.47
N ILE A 83 -2.15 -2.14 12.01
CA ILE A 83 -2.74 -0.98 11.33
C ILE A 83 -2.11 -0.83 9.96
N VAL A 84 -2.96 -0.65 8.93
CA VAL A 84 -2.52 -0.34 7.59
C VAL A 84 -3.05 1.04 7.22
N LEU A 85 -2.13 1.96 6.96
CA LEU A 85 -2.46 3.30 6.46
C LEU A 85 -2.55 3.22 4.95
N LEU A 86 -3.70 3.61 4.39
CA LEU A 86 -3.97 3.50 2.96
C LEU A 86 -3.78 4.85 2.29
N TYR A 87 -2.81 4.93 1.39
CA TYR A 87 -2.47 6.16 0.66
C TYR A 87 -2.73 6.01 -0.82
N LYS A 88 -2.86 7.13 -1.51
CA LYS A 88 -2.85 7.16 -2.97
C LYS A 88 -2.15 8.42 -3.46
N THR A 89 -1.56 8.34 -4.64
CA THR A 89 -0.94 9.47 -5.30
C THR A 89 -0.80 9.23 -6.79
N ASP A 90 -0.89 10.29 -7.59
CA ASP A 90 -0.58 10.26 -9.01
C ASP A 90 0.68 11.06 -9.33
N LYS A 91 1.41 11.49 -8.29
CA LYS A 91 2.63 12.28 -8.43
C LYS A 91 3.84 11.43 -8.13
N PHE A 92 4.61 11.12 -9.15
CA PHE A 92 5.77 10.25 -9.02
C PHE A 92 6.78 10.52 -10.13
N GLU A 93 8.02 10.10 -9.88
CA GLU A 93 9.10 10.14 -10.87
C GLU A 93 9.98 8.91 -10.69
N GLY A 94 10.76 8.59 -11.71
CA GLY A 94 11.67 7.47 -11.68
C GLY A 94 11.26 6.37 -12.64
N ILE A 95 11.95 5.24 -12.53
CA ILE A 95 11.74 4.08 -13.39
C ILE A 95 11.32 2.89 -12.54
N VAL A 96 10.24 2.23 -12.92
CA VAL A 96 9.75 1.04 -12.21
C VAL A 96 10.80 -0.06 -12.28
N THR A 97 11.16 -0.61 -11.11
CA THR A 97 12.04 -1.76 -10.99
C THR A 97 11.42 -2.73 -10.00
N SER A 98 11.52 -4.02 -10.30
CA SER A 98 11.02 -5.04 -9.39
C SER A 98 12.01 -5.27 -8.25
N SER A 99 11.48 -5.71 -7.10
CA SER A 99 12.28 -6.07 -5.94
C SER A 99 12.25 -7.58 -5.73
N GLU A 100 12.98 -8.06 -4.72
CA GLU A 100 12.96 -9.47 -4.35
C GLU A 100 11.61 -9.93 -3.85
N GLU A 101 10.75 -9.00 -3.43
CA GLU A 101 9.43 -9.33 -2.88
C GLU A 101 8.40 -9.65 -3.94
N GLY A 102 8.68 -9.40 -5.21
CA GLY A 102 7.79 -9.70 -6.31
C GLY A 102 7.93 -8.75 -7.47
N ASP A 103 7.29 -9.09 -8.58
CA ASP A 103 7.30 -8.26 -9.78
C ASP A 103 6.41 -7.04 -9.59
N VAL A 104 6.90 -5.89 -10.04
CA VAL A 104 6.17 -4.62 -9.98
C VAL A 104 5.87 -4.17 -11.40
N PHE A 105 4.61 -3.85 -11.67
CA PHE A 105 4.20 -3.45 -13.01
C PHE A 105 2.93 -2.61 -12.97
N TRP A 106 2.68 -1.91 -14.07
CA TRP A 106 1.45 -1.16 -14.26
C TRP A 106 0.36 -2.09 -14.77
N LEU A 107 -0.82 -1.96 -14.18
CA LEU A 107 -1.97 -2.76 -14.54
C LEU A 107 -3.16 -1.84 -14.78
N LYS A 108 -3.91 -2.10 -15.86
CA LYS A 108 -5.13 -1.33 -16.09
C LYS A 108 -6.16 -1.67 -15.03
N LEU A 109 -6.93 -0.69 -14.61
CA LEU A 109 -7.94 -0.89 -13.57
C LEU A 109 -8.89 -2.05 -13.90
N ASP A 110 -9.33 -2.14 -15.14
CA ASP A 110 -10.24 -3.22 -15.55
C ASP A 110 -9.58 -4.60 -15.44
N GLU A 111 -8.29 -4.68 -15.75
CA GLU A 111 -7.54 -5.92 -15.62
C GLU A 111 -7.35 -6.31 -14.16
N MET A 112 -7.17 -5.34 -13.28
CA MET A 112 -6.98 -5.60 -11.86
C MET A 112 -8.19 -6.31 -11.26
N LYS A 113 -9.39 -5.95 -11.69
CA LYS A 113 -10.61 -6.57 -11.19
C LYS A 113 -10.73 -8.04 -11.58
N GLN A 114 -9.98 -8.47 -12.59
CA GLN A 114 -10.01 -9.86 -13.09
C GLN A 114 -8.85 -10.70 -12.54
N ARG A 115 -7.89 -10.09 -11.84
CA ARG A 115 -6.72 -10.77 -11.30
C ARG A 115 -6.98 -11.27 -9.90
N LYS A 116 -6.23 -12.31 -9.50
CA LYS A 116 -6.27 -12.78 -8.12
C LYS A 116 -5.62 -11.73 -7.23
N LEU A 117 -6.40 -11.16 -6.34
CA LEU A 117 -5.92 -10.18 -5.39
C LEU A 117 -5.43 -10.85 -4.12
N ALA A 118 -4.43 -10.28 -3.46
CA ALA A 118 -4.01 -10.73 -2.16
C ALA A 118 -5.14 -10.55 -1.16
N TYR A 119 -5.08 -11.29 -0.05
CA TYR A 119 -6.16 -11.31 0.94
C TYR A 119 -6.51 -9.90 1.42
N GLY A 120 -7.79 -9.58 1.36
CA GLY A 120 -8.31 -8.29 1.81
C GLY A 120 -8.14 -7.12 0.84
N MET A 121 -7.45 -7.35 -0.29
CA MET A 121 -7.16 -6.28 -1.25
C MET A 121 -8.39 -5.77 -1.98
N ASP A 122 -9.40 -6.59 -2.16
CA ASP A 122 -10.65 -6.17 -2.80
C ASP A 122 -11.30 -5.02 -2.03
N LYS A 123 -11.34 -5.11 -0.71
CA LYS A 123 -11.90 -4.07 0.14
C LYS A 123 -11.01 -2.83 0.20
N MET A 124 -9.70 -3.03 0.22
CA MET A 124 -8.74 -1.93 0.18
C MET A 124 -8.83 -1.17 -1.14
N LEU A 125 -8.97 -1.91 -2.24
CA LEU A 125 -9.12 -1.31 -3.56
C LEU A 125 -10.37 -0.42 -3.61
N ASP A 126 -11.49 -0.90 -3.10
CA ASP A 126 -12.72 -0.11 -3.04
C ASP A 126 -12.50 1.18 -2.25
N CYS A 127 -11.87 1.10 -1.09
CA CYS A 127 -11.56 2.26 -0.28
C CYS A 127 -10.71 3.29 -1.05
N LEU A 128 -9.68 2.81 -1.74
CA LEU A 128 -8.78 3.68 -2.49
C LEU A 128 -9.44 4.30 -3.71
N LEU A 129 -10.30 3.55 -4.41
CA LEU A 129 -10.96 4.03 -5.62
C LEU A 129 -12.07 5.04 -5.31
N TYR A 130 -12.82 4.80 -4.25
CA TYR A 130 -13.99 5.62 -3.93
C TYR A 130 -13.72 6.75 -2.95
N THR A 131 -12.51 6.83 -2.40
CA THR A 131 -12.12 8.01 -1.63
C THR A 131 -11.85 9.12 -2.62
N SER A 132 -12.75 10.08 -2.65
CA SER A 132 -12.65 11.16 -3.61
C SER A 132 -11.35 11.94 -3.41
N PRO A 133 -10.48 12.03 -4.44
CA PRO A 133 -9.49 13.08 -4.42
C PRO A 133 -10.28 14.37 -4.60
N SER A 134 -10.14 15.27 -3.68
CA SER A 134 -10.69 16.59 -3.91
C SER A 134 -10.21 17.10 -5.25
N PRO A 135 -11.09 17.65 -6.01
CA PRO A 135 -10.68 18.29 -7.25
C PRO A 135 -9.64 19.35 -6.97
#